data_68bae08915f9bcfce7f7e49760ef9fb9
#
_entry.id   68bae08915f9bcfce7f7e49760ef9fb9
#
_cell.length_a   1.000
_cell.length_b   1.000
_cell.length_c   1.000
_cell.angle_alpha   90.00
_cell.angle_beta   90.00
_cell.angle_gamma   90.00
#
_symmetry.space_group_name_H-M   'P 1'
#
loop_
_entity.id
_entity.type
_entity.pdbx_description
1 polymer ?
#
loop_
_entity_poly.entity_id
_entity_poly.type
_entity_poly.pdbx_seq_one_letter_code
_entity_poly.pdbx_strand_id
1 'polypeptide(L)'
;KLRPNLDLFCIDKRIGSKELILENSKRLDVKPKFIFEEDINYTLNTRNLSSFENPNRLIIGGCDKKTKLQIINKLAQDMDIGDIIVIPIINIQTIKELKEELEDKNFKTNLNLIQTYKSLSIAEGMRLEPNNPVFLLKGKK
;
A
#
# COMPACT_ATOMS: atom_id res chain seq x y z
N LYS A 1 -9.13 9.35 -12.12
CA LYS A 1 -10.30 10.15 -12.53
C LYS A 1 -11.44 10.18 -11.50
N LEU A 2 -11.56 9.20 -10.61
CA LEU A 2 -12.62 9.18 -9.58
C LEU A 2 -12.41 10.23 -8.47
N ARG A 3 -11.19 10.75 -8.29
CA ARG A 3 -10.85 11.78 -7.31
C ARG A 3 -9.76 12.69 -7.88
N PRO A 4 -10.08 13.70 -8.69
CA PRO A 4 -9.11 14.55 -9.39
C PRO A 4 -8.24 15.41 -8.46
N ASN A 5 -8.69 15.65 -7.22
CA ASN A 5 -8.00 16.52 -6.24
C ASN A 5 -7.22 15.70 -5.20
N LEU A 6 -6.82 14.47 -5.50
CA LEU A 6 -6.05 13.65 -4.59
C LEU A 6 -4.56 14.02 -4.69
N ASP A 7 -3.97 14.47 -3.61
CA ASP A 7 -2.51 14.60 -3.48
C ASP A 7 -1.90 13.20 -3.30
N LEU A 8 -1.24 12.71 -4.34
CA LEU A 8 -0.66 11.38 -4.36
C LEU A 8 0.86 11.43 -4.14
N PHE A 9 1.33 10.67 -3.15
CA PHE A 9 2.75 10.48 -2.85
C PHE A 9 3.12 9.03 -3.11
N CYS A 10 4.14 8.80 -3.91
CA CYS A 10 4.62 7.47 -4.27
C CYS A 10 6.04 7.28 -3.76
N ILE A 11 6.30 6.19 -3.05
CA ILE A 11 7.63 5.84 -2.55
C ILE A 11 7.88 4.38 -2.89
N ASP A 12 8.94 4.10 -3.65
CA ASP A 12 9.35 2.74 -3.99
C ASP A 12 10.88 2.71 -4.17
N LYS A 13 11.55 1.77 -3.52
CA LYS A 13 13.02 1.66 -3.57
C LYS A 13 13.59 0.96 -4.81
N ARG A 14 12.73 0.40 -5.66
CA ARG A 14 13.18 -0.32 -6.86
C ARG A 14 13.70 0.66 -7.89
N ILE A 15 14.88 0.38 -8.42
CA ILE A 15 15.46 1.14 -9.54
C ILE A 15 14.50 1.08 -10.74
N GLY A 16 14.23 2.23 -11.35
CA GLY A 16 13.28 2.38 -12.46
C GLY A 16 11.82 2.51 -12.02
N SER A 17 11.52 2.50 -10.72
CA SER A 17 10.15 2.68 -10.24
C SER A 17 9.59 4.05 -10.55
N LYS A 18 10.43 5.07 -10.52
CA LYS A 18 10.04 6.45 -10.84
C LYS A 18 9.56 6.58 -12.28
N GLU A 19 10.31 6.03 -13.24
CA GLU A 19 9.97 6.03 -14.66
C GLU A 19 8.66 5.27 -14.89
N LEU A 20 8.51 4.10 -14.27
CA LEU A 20 7.29 3.30 -14.38
C LEU A 20 6.06 4.02 -13.81
N ILE A 21 6.20 4.69 -12.67
CA ILE A 21 5.12 5.48 -12.07
C ILE A 21 4.74 6.64 -13.00
N LEU A 22 5.72 7.33 -13.58
CA LEU A 22 5.49 8.44 -14.52
C LEU A 22 4.79 7.95 -15.79
N GLU A 23 5.19 6.82 -16.34
CA GLU A 23 4.53 6.22 -17.52
C GLU A 23 3.07 5.87 -17.21
N ASN A 24 2.82 5.16 -16.10
CA ASN A 24 1.47 4.82 -15.67
C ASN A 24 0.62 6.07 -15.37
N SER A 25 1.22 7.12 -14.81
CA SER A 25 0.56 8.39 -14.55
C SER A 25 0.06 9.06 -15.83
N LYS A 26 0.88 9.05 -16.88
CA LYS A 26 0.47 9.53 -18.22
C LYS A 26 -0.67 8.70 -18.80
N ARG A 27 -0.58 7.37 -18.73
CA ARG A 27 -1.62 6.46 -19.26
C ARG A 27 -2.95 6.62 -18.55
N LEU A 28 -2.93 6.86 -17.24
CA LEU A 28 -4.12 6.99 -16.39
C LEU A 28 -4.61 8.43 -16.26
N ASP A 29 -3.89 9.39 -16.83
CA ASP A 29 -4.17 10.83 -16.73
C ASP A 29 -4.29 11.24 -15.23
N VAL A 30 -3.29 10.85 -14.44
CA VAL A 30 -3.14 11.25 -13.03
C VAL A 30 -1.78 11.91 -12.84
N LYS A 31 -1.68 12.81 -11.87
CA LYS A 31 -0.44 13.56 -11.62
C LYS A 31 -0.03 13.41 -10.16
N PRO A 32 0.89 12.49 -9.83
CA PRO A 32 1.43 12.39 -8.48
C PRO A 32 2.12 13.70 -8.08
N LYS A 33 1.93 14.13 -6.84
CA LYS A 33 2.55 15.33 -6.29
C LYS A 33 4.04 15.12 -6.06
N PHE A 34 4.38 13.91 -5.54
CA PHE A 34 5.76 13.51 -5.32
C PHE A 34 5.97 12.04 -5.67
N ILE A 35 7.15 11.74 -6.24
CA ILE A 35 7.61 10.38 -6.52
C ILE A 35 9.04 10.27 -6.01
N PHE A 36 9.27 9.38 -5.06
CA PHE A 36 10.58 9.09 -4.48
C PHE A 36 11.01 7.67 -4.82
N GLU A 37 12.12 7.54 -5.53
CA GLU A 37 12.79 6.25 -5.77
C GLU A 37 13.85 6.06 -4.69
N GLU A 38 13.41 5.69 -3.49
CA GLU A 38 14.28 5.54 -2.32
C GLU A 38 13.66 4.59 -1.28
N ASP A 39 14.46 4.13 -0.34
CA ASP A 39 13.96 3.33 0.77
C ASP A 39 13.06 4.16 1.68
N ILE A 40 11.91 3.61 2.06
CA ILE A 40 10.94 4.29 2.91
C ILE A 40 11.51 4.69 4.27
N ASN A 41 12.40 3.89 4.85
CA ASN A 41 13.04 4.23 6.12
C ASN A 41 13.95 5.45 5.98
N TYR A 42 14.63 5.61 4.84
CA TYR A 42 15.38 6.82 4.55
C TYR A 42 14.43 8.03 4.47
N THR A 43 13.35 7.93 3.70
CA THR A 43 12.34 8.98 3.59
C THR A 43 11.77 9.37 4.95
N LEU A 44 11.37 8.38 5.76
CA LEU A 44 10.77 8.61 7.08
C LEU A 44 11.73 9.29 8.08
N ASN A 45 13.04 9.11 7.93
CA ASN A 45 14.04 9.62 8.87
C ASN A 45 14.71 10.93 8.45
N THR A 46 14.81 11.19 7.15
CA THR A 46 15.58 12.32 6.61
C THR A 46 14.70 13.46 6.10
N ARG A 47 13.50 13.13 5.61
CA ARG A 47 12.59 14.15 5.13
C ARG A 47 11.73 14.66 6.27
N ASN A 48 11.58 15.97 6.35
CA ASN A 48 10.63 16.58 7.27
C ASN A 48 9.20 16.27 6.75
N LEU A 49 8.64 15.15 7.21
CA LEU A 49 7.29 14.73 6.81
C LEU A 49 6.21 15.70 7.30
N SER A 50 6.52 16.61 8.22
CA SER A 50 5.59 17.68 8.60
C SER A 50 5.32 18.70 7.47
N SER A 51 6.15 18.70 6.43
CA SER A 51 5.86 19.44 5.18
C SER A 51 4.88 18.69 4.27
N PHE A 52 4.62 17.41 4.56
CA PHE A 52 3.56 16.62 3.94
C PHE A 52 2.39 16.63 4.91
N GLU A 53 1.23 17.02 4.47
CA GLU A 53 -0.01 16.83 5.23
C GLU A 53 -0.12 15.34 5.61
N ASN A 54 -0.60 15.05 6.81
CA ASN A 54 -0.78 13.67 7.26
C ASN A 54 -1.58 12.89 6.22
N PRO A 55 -1.14 11.67 5.85
CA PRO A 55 -1.86 10.91 4.85
C PRO A 55 -3.22 10.48 5.38
N ASN A 56 -4.29 10.83 4.69
CA ASN A 56 -5.63 10.36 5.05
C ASN A 56 -5.96 8.98 4.39
N ARG A 57 -5.10 8.52 3.50
CA ARG A 57 -5.16 7.20 2.87
C ARG A 57 -3.75 6.68 2.71
N LEU A 58 -3.46 5.54 3.32
CA LEU A 58 -2.15 4.92 3.29
C LEU A 58 -2.25 3.50 2.72
N ILE A 59 -1.45 3.21 1.70
CA ILE A 59 -1.32 1.86 1.16
C ILE A 59 0.12 1.40 1.39
N ILE A 60 0.32 0.32 2.16
CA ILE A 60 1.63 -0.21 2.52
C ILE A 60 1.82 -1.57 1.86
N GLY A 61 2.49 -1.59 0.69
CA GLY A 61 2.79 -2.80 -0.07
C GLY A 61 4.28 -3.05 -0.24
N GLY A 62 4.65 -4.23 -0.70
CA GLY A 62 5.98 -4.51 -1.23
C GLY A 62 7.16 -4.55 -0.24
N CYS A 63 6.96 -4.42 1.07
CA CYS A 63 8.02 -4.46 2.07
C CYS A 63 7.82 -5.57 3.11
N ASP A 64 8.89 -5.86 3.86
CA ASP A 64 8.86 -6.84 4.95
C ASP A 64 8.01 -6.38 6.16
N LYS A 65 7.77 -7.30 7.10
CA LYS A 65 6.97 -7.05 8.29
C LYS A 65 7.53 -5.90 9.15
N LYS A 66 8.84 -5.88 9.37
CA LYS A 66 9.49 -4.87 10.21
C LYS A 66 9.28 -3.47 9.64
N THR A 67 9.46 -3.32 8.35
CA THR A 67 9.23 -2.06 7.64
C THR A 67 7.76 -1.65 7.71
N LYS A 68 6.81 -2.59 7.55
CA LYS A 68 5.37 -2.29 7.70
C LYS A 68 5.04 -1.74 9.08
N LEU A 69 5.54 -2.38 10.14
CA LEU A 69 5.36 -1.93 11.52
C LEU A 69 5.97 -0.54 11.75
N GLN A 70 7.16 -0.27 11.21
CA GLN A 70 7.78 1.06 11.31
C GLN A 70 6.94 2.15 10.63
N ILE A 71 6.38 1.87 9.45
CA ILE A 71 5.50 2.81 8.74
C ILE A 71 4.23 3.07 9.54
N ILE A 72 3.58 2.02 10.06
CA ILE A 72 2.38 2.13 10.90
C ILE A 72 2.70 2.99 12.13
N ASN A 73 3.80 2.68 12.83
CA ASN A 73 4.17 3.38 14.04
C ASN A 73 4.43 4.88 13.81
N LYS A 74 4.99 5.22 12.68
CA LYS A 74 5.38 6.60 12.39
C LYS A 74 4.26 7.45 11.79
N LEU A 75 3.37 6.86 10.99
CA LEU A 75 2.34 7.61 10.26
C LEU A 75 0.92 7.42 10.83
N ALA A 76 0.61 6.27 11.39
CA ALA A 76 -0.76 5.96 11.81
C ALA A 76 -1.21 6.73 13.06
N GLN A 77 -0.28 7.14 13.92
CA GLN A 77 -0.62 7.90 15.12
C GLN A 77 -1.21 9.27 14.80
N ASP A 78 -0.72 9.91 13.74
CA ASP A 78 -1.10 11.27 13.33
C ASP A 78 -2.27 11.29 12.33
N MET A 79 -2.82 10.12 11.99
CA MET A 79 -4.01 10.01 11.14
C MET A 79 -5.29 10.33 11.93
N ASP A 80 -6.27 10.92 11.25
CA ASP A 80 -7.54 11.39 11.84
C ASP A 80 -8.67 10.35 11.76
N ILE A 81 -9.75 10.60 12.50
CA ILE A 81 -10.96 9.76 12.45
C ILE A 81 -11.52 9.75 11.02
N GLY A 82 -11.72 8.56 10.49
CA GLY A 82 -12.19 8.33 9.12
C GLY A 82 -11.07 8.03 8.11
N ASP A 83 -9.82 8.15 8.51
CA ASP A 83 -8.67 7.79 7.68
C ASP A 83 -8.53 6.28 7.53
N ILE A 84 -7.87 5.87 6.46
CA ILE A 84 -7.81 4.45 6.08
C ILE A 84 -6.39 4.02 5.76
N ILE A 85 -6.00 2.88 6.33
CA ILE A 85 -4.79 2.14 5.98
C ILE A 85 -5.20 0.85 5.27
N VAL A 86 -4.49 0.49 4.20
CA VAL A 86 -4.65 -0.79 3.49
C VAL A 86 -3.29 -1.46 3.34
N ILE A 87 -3.20 -2.71 3.79
CA ILE A 87 -1.96 -3.49 3.76
C ILE A 87 -2.21 -4.80 3.02
N PRO A 88 -1.71 -4.96 1.79
CA PRO A 88 -1.66 -6.25 1.12
C PRO A 88 -0.65 -7.17 1.83
N ILE A 89 -1.07 -8.39 2.16
CA ILE A 89 -0.28 -9.37 2.90
C ILE A 89 -0.35 -10.72 2.19
N ILE A 90 0.81 -11.31 1.91
CA ILE A 90 0.91 -12.66 1.35
C ILE A 90 1.24 -13.66 2.48
N ASN A 91 2.05 -13.24 3.46
CA ASN A 91 2.44 -14.09 4.57
C ASN A 91 1.43 -14.01 5.71
N ILE A 92 0.66 -15.08 5.89
CA ILE A 92 -0.39 -15.20 6.92
C ILE A 92 0.15 -14.96 8.35
N GLN A 93 1.37 -15.39 8.63
CA GLN A 93 1.98 -15.29 9.96
C GLN A 93 2.16 -13.83 10.41
N THR A 94 2.17 -12.87 9.48
CA THR A 94 2.33 -11.45 9.81
C THR A 94 1.02 -10.73 10.08
N ILE A 95 -0.12 -11.37 9.80
CA ILE A 95 -1.44 -10.72 9.89
C ILE A 95 -1.76 -10.32 11.31
N LYS A 96 -1.54 -11.22 12.27
CA LYS A 96 -1.88 -11.00 13.68
C LYS A 96 -1.18 -9.75 14.21
N GLU A 97 0.14 -9.68 14.08
CA GLU A 97 0.94 -8.56 14.61
C GLU A 97 0.57 -7.22 13.94
N LEU A 98 0.36 -7.20 12.62
CA LEU A 98 -0.04 -5.98 11.92
C LEU A 98 -1.46 -5.53 12.31
N LYS A 99 -2.34 -6.48 12.58
CA LYS A 99 -3.69 -6.20 13.05
C LYS A 99 -3.66 -5.60 14.44
N GLU A 100 -2.97 -6.25 15.39
CA GLU A 100 -2.79 -5.78 16.76
C GLU A 100 -2.18 -4.37 16.78
N GLU A 101 -1.13 -4.12 16.00
CA GLU A 101 -0.50 -2.79 15.90
C GLU A 101 -1.47 -1.69 15.42
N LEU A 102 -2.36 -1.99 14.47
CA LEU A 102 -3.39 -1.06 14.04
C LEU A 102 -4.46 -0.83 15.10
N GLU A 103 -4.90 -1.91 15.78
CA GLU A 103 -5.91 -1.84 16.83
C GLU A 103 -5.41 -1.04 18.04
N ASP A 104 -4.15 -1.19 18.43
CA ASP A 104 -3.49 -0.41 19.48
C ASP A 104 -3.46 1.09 19.17
N LYS A 105 -3.51 1.45 17.88
CA LYS A 105 -3.61 2.84 17.41
C LYS A 105 -5.05 3.30 17.11
N ASN A 106 -6.03 2.58 17.66
CA ASN A 106 -7.46 2.87 17.53
C ASN A 106 -8.03 2.72 16.12
N PHE A 107 -7.43 1.87 15.28
CA PHE A 107 -8.03 1.51 14.01
C PHE A 107 -8.98 0.32 14.17
N LYS A 108 -10.19 0.45 13.64
CA LYS A 108 -11.08 -0.70 13.44
C LYS A 108 -10.62 -1.49 12.23
N THR A 109 -10.22 -2.75 12.43
CA THR A 109 -9.64 -3.59 11.39
C THR A 109 -10.67 -4.47 10.69
N ASN A 110 -10.41 -4.78 9.43
CA ASN A 110 -11.13 -5.76 8.64
C ASN A 110 -10.13 -6.51 7.75
N LEU A 111 -10.28 -7.83 7.63
CA LEU A 111 -9.42 -8.69 6.82
C LEU A 111 -10.23 -9.33 5.71
N ASN A 112 -9.80 -9.16 4.47
CA ASN A 112 -10.38 -9.80 3.30
C ASN A 112 -9.34 -10.67 2.59
N LEU A 113 -9.75 -11.79 2.03
CA LEU A 113 -8.95 -12.60 1.13
C LEU A 113 -9.39 -12.33 -0.31
N ILE A 114 -8.43 -12.03 -1.18
CA ILE A 114 -8.64 -11.90 -2.62
C ILE A 114 -7.95 -13.07 -3.31
N GLN A 115 -8.72 -13.88 -4.01
CA GLN A 115 -8.25 -14.95 -4.86
C GLN A 115 -8.69 -14.68 -6.30
N THR A 116 -7.75 -14.64 -7.22
CA THR A 116 -8.01 -14.44 -8.65
C THR A 116 -7.45 -15.61 -9.45
N TYR A 117 -7.98 -15.78 -10.64
CA TYR A 117 -7.54 -16.78 -11.59
C TYR A 117 -7.24 -16.11 -12.93
N LYS A 118 -6.24 -16.60 -13.63
CA LYS A 118 -5.99 -16.23 -15.03
C LYS A 118 -6.34 -17.40 -15.94
N SER A 119 -6.85 -17.12 -17.13
CA SER A 119 -7.05 -18.13 -18.16
C SER A 119 -5.72 -18.45 -18.84
N LEU A 120 -5.45 -19.74 -19.03
CA LEU A 120 -4.36 -20.24 -19.85
C LEU A 120 -4.92 -21.08 -20.99
N SER A 121 -4.39 -20.89 -22.20
CA SER A 121 -4.71 -21.72 -23.35
C SER A 121 -4.11 -23.12 -23.15
N ILE A 122 -4.90 -24.13 -23.47
CA ILE A 122 -4.49 -25.54 -23.60
C ILE A 122 -4.92 -26.05 -24.97
N ALA A 123 -4.42 -27.21 -25.41
CA ALA A 123 -4.54 -27.70 -26.79
C ALA A 123 -5.91 -27.51 -27.45
N GLU A 124 -7.02 -27.76 -26.74
CA GLU A 124 -8.39 -27.68 -27.28
C GLU A 124 -9.32 -26.77 -26.45
N GLY A 125 -8.75 -25.84 -25.67
CA GLY A 125 -9.57 -24.96 -24.83
C GLY A 125 -8.78 -24.04 -23.92
N MET A 126 -9.38 -23.71 -22.77
CA MET A 126 -8.76 -22.88 -21.74
C MET A 126 -8.93 -23.52 -20.37
N ARG A 127 -7.93 -23.35 -19.50
CA ARG A 127 -8.03 -23.68 -18.07
C ARG A 127 -7.87 -22.42 -17.23
N LEU A 128 -8.34 -22.47 -16.00
CA LEU A 128 -8.07 -21.45 -15.01
C LEU A 128 -6.85 -21.84 -14.17
N GLU A 129 -5.90 -20.91 -14.04
CA GLU A 129 -4.75 -21.04 -13.15
C GLU A 129 -4.90 -20.04 -12.01
N PRO A 130 -4.82 -20.48 -10.73
CA PRO A 130 -4.92 -19.57 -9.61
C PRO A 130 -3.70 -18.66 -9.52
N ASN A 131 -3.90 -17.38 -9.26
CA ASN A 131 -2.85 -16.50 -8.79
C ASN A 131 -2.65 -16.70 -7.27
N ASN A 132 -1.51 -16.27 -6.74
CA ASN A 132 -1.32 -16.32 -5.30
C ASN A 132 -2.40 -15.50 -4.58
N PRO A 133 -3.05 -16.04 -3.54
CA PRO A 133 -4.01 -15.29 -2.77
C PRO A 133 -3.34 -14.13 -2.02
N VAL A 134 -4.07 -13.03 -1.88
CA VAL A 134 -3.61 -11.85 -1.15
C VAL A 134 -4.63 -11.50 -0.07
N PHE A 135 -4.18 -11.40 1.16
CA PHE A 135 -4.99 -10.83 2.23
C PHE A 135 -4.89 -9.30 2.18
N LEU A 136 -6.03 -8.64 2.27
CA LEU A 136 -6.09 -7.19 2.46
C LEU A 136 -6.51 -6.89 3.89
N LEU A 137 -5.57 -6.44 4.70
CA LEU A 137 -5.84 -5.89 6.01
C LEU A 137 -6.16 -4.40 5.85
N LYS A 138 -7.38 -4.02 6.18
CA LYS A 138 -7.86 -2.64 6.16
C LYS A 138 -8.06 -2.17 7.61
N GLY A 139 -7.47 -1.04 7.97
CA GLY A 139 -7.76 -0.30 9.18
C GLY A 139 -8.50 0.99 8.85
N LYS A 140 -9.53 1.32 9.61
CA LYS A 140 -10.21 2.62 9.59
C LYS A 140 -10.13 3.23 11.00
N LYS A 141 -9.57 4.43 11.10
CA LYS A 141 -9.48 5.17 12.36
C LYS A 141 -10.80 5.82 12.76
#